data_b86aaf4270946f763a85f371242bb356
#
_entry.id   b86aaf4270946f763a85f371242bb356
#
_cell.length_a   1.000
_cell.length_b   1.000
_cell.length_c   1.000
_cell.angle_alpha   90.00
_cell.angle_beta   90.00
_cell.angle_gamma   90.00
#
_symmetry.space_group_name_H-M   'P 1'
#
loop_
_entity.id
_entity.type
_entity.pdbx_description
1 polymer ?
#
loop_
_entity_poly.entity_id
_entity_poly.type
_entity_poly.pdbx_seq_one_letter_code
_entity_poly.pdbx_strand_id
1 'polypeptide(L)' 'MTEEELNAMIEELCESKADEFRLLGYENVTGRDIWECVSVNYRENGQPPLHRVVNDILSLKVTQYMNYVTLGAYRGMRF' A
#
# COMPACT_ATOMS: atom_id res chain seq x y z
N MET A 1 -0.26 -22.88 -0.88
CA MET A 1 0.66 -21.73 -0.97
C MET A 1 1.41 -21.54 0.32
N THR A 2 2.71 -21.37 0.23
CA THR A 2 3.51 -21.10 1.43
C THR A 2 3.38 -19.63 1.80
N GLU A 3 3.73 -19.31 3.03
CA GLU A 3 3.74 -17.92 3.50
C GLU A 3 4.71 -17.07 2.68
N GLU A 4 5.86 -17.62 2.31
CA GLU A 4 6.83 -16.93 1.47
C GLU A 4 6.27 -16.60 0.09
N GLU A 5 5.53 -17.53 -0.50
CA GLU A 5 4.91 -17.32 -1.80
C GLU A 5 3.84 -16.24 -1.73
N LEU A 6 3.06 -16.22 -0.65
CA LEU A 6 2.05 -15.20 -0.43
C LEU A 6 2.69 -13.81 -0.29
N ASN A 7 3.76 -13.72 0.49
CA ASN A 7 4.48 -12.47 0.69
C ASN A 7 5.09 -11.98 -0.61
N ALA A 8 5.66 -12.87 -1.41
CA ALA A 8 6.23 -12.51 -2.70
C ALA A 8 5.15 -11.97 -3.65
N MET A 9 3.98 -12.61 -3.66
CA MET A 9 2.87 -12.16 -4.49
C MET A 9 2.40 -10.77 -4.08
N ILE A 10 2.27 -10.52 -2.78
CA ILE A 10 1.87 -9.21 -2.25
C ILE A 10 2.91 -8.16 -2.63
N GLU A 11 4.20 -8.48 -2.51
CA GLU A 11 5.27 -7.56 -2.91
C GLU A 11 5.19 -7.21 -4.39
N GLU A 12 4.95 -8.20 -5.24
CA GLU A 12 4.81 -7.96 -6.68
C GLU A 12 3.63 -7.05 -6.99
N LEU A 13 2.51 -7.27 -6.33
CA LEU A 13 1.32 -6.43 -6.52
C LEU A 13 1.60 -5.00 -6.06
N CYS A 14 2.26 -4.83 -4.94
CA CYS A 14 2.61 -3.51 -4.43
C CYS A 14 3.58 -2.79 -5.38
N GLU A 15 4.58 -3.50 -5.91
CA GLU A 15 5.51 -2.92 -6.87
C GLU A 15 4.82 -2.52 -8.16
N SER A 16 3.89 -3.36 -8.64
CA SER A 16 3.10 -3.06 -9.82
C SER A 16 2.27 -1.79 -9.62
N LYS A 17 1.65 -1.65 -8.46
CA LYS A 17 0.87 -0.47 -8.13
C LYS A 17 1.77 0.77 -8.02
N ALA A 18 2.95 0.62 -7.44
CA ALA A 18 3.93 1.70 -7.36
C ALA A 18 4.35 2.16 -8.75
N ASP A 19 4.59 1.22 -9.66
CA ASP A 19 4.91 1.54 -11.06
C ASP A 19 3.79 2.35 -11.72
N GLU A 20 2.53 1.95 -11.47
CA GLU A 20 1.38 2.67 -11.99
C GLU A 20 1.39 4.12 -11.50
N PHE A 21 1.65 4.33 -10.21
CA PHE A 21 1.70 5.68 -9.65
C PHE A 21 2.88 6.49 -10.18
N ARG A 22 4.03 5.84 -10.42
CA ARG A 22 5.19 6.51 -11.04
C ARG A 22 4.85 7.01 -12.44
N LEU A 23 4.10 6.23 -13.20
CA LEU A 23 3.64 6.63 -14.53
C LEU A 23 2.72 7.84 -14.47
N LEU A 24 2.03 8.02 -13.36
CA LEU A 24 1.16 9.18 -13.14
C LEU A 24 1.94 10.41 -12.64
N GLY A 25 3.24 10.29 -12.42
CA GLY A 25 4.09 11.39 -12.01
C GLY A 25 4.61 11.32 -10.57
N TYR A 26 4.27 10.29 -9.81
CA TYR A 26 4.69 10.15 -8.41
C TYR A 26 5.93 9.26 -8.33
N GLU A 27 7.07 9.83 -8.66
CA GLU A 27 8.32 9.09 -8.86
C GLU A 27 8.91 8.41 -7.62
N ASN A 28 8.60 8.91 -6.44
CA ASN A 28 9.20 8.42 -5.21
C ASN A 28 8.42 7.28 -4.54
N VAL A 29 7.36 6.80 -5.16
CA VAL A 29 6.53 5.72 -4.60
C VAL A 29 7.23 4.38 -4.79
N THR A 30 7.33 3.61 -3.72
CA THR A 30 7.86 2.24 -3.75
C THR A 30 6.76 1.25 -3.40
N GLY A 31 7.01 -0.04 -3.67
CA GLY A 31 6.07 -1.09 -3.26
C GLY A 31 5.87 -1.11 -1.76
N ARG A 32 6.91 -0.82 -0.99
CA ARG A 32 6.80 -0.72 0.46
C ARG A 32 5.85 0.38 0.89
N ASP A 33 5.90 1.53 0.22
CA ASP A 33 4.99 2.63 0.50
C ASP A 33 3.54 2.23 0.26
N ILE A 34 3.29 1.50 -0.81
CA ILE A 34 1.96 0.97 -1.13
C ILE A 34 1.50 0.04 -0.02
N TRP A 35 2.35 -0.89 0.40
CA TRP A 35 2.01 -1.83 1.46
C TRP A 35 1.70 -1.12 2.78
N GLU A 36 2.50 -0.15 3.16
CA GLU A 36 2.26 0.61 4.38
C GLU A 36 0.91 1.33 4.34
N CYS A 37 0.57 1.90 3.19
CA CYS A 37 -0.70 2.58 3.00
C CYS A 37 -1.89 1.61 3.14
N VAL A 38 -1.80 0.45 2.49
CA VAL A 38 -2.87 -0.54 2.51
C VAL A 38 -3.00 -1.16 3.91
N SER A 39 -1.87 -1.51 4.51
CA SER A 39 -1.86 -2.25 5.78
C SER A 39 -2.20 -1.41 7.00
N VAL A 40 -2.28 -0.10 6.86
CA VAL A 40 -2.60 0.77 7.99
C VAL A 40 -3.95 0.39 8.62
N ASN A 41 -4.90 -0.05 7.81
CA ASN A 41 -6.22 -0.47 8.28
C ASN A 41 -6.22 -1.84 8.94
N TYR A 42 -5.15 -2.61 8.79
CA TYR A 42 -5.06 -3.97 9.33
C TYR A 42 -4.54 -4.00 10.76
N ARG A 43 -3.99 -2.90 11.24
CA ARG A 43 -3.39 -2.83 12.57
C ARG A 43 -4.38 -3.05 13.70
N GLU A 44 -5.60 -2.55 13.53
CA GLU A 44 -6.64 -2.67 14.55
C GLU A 44 -7.42 -3.97 14.46
N ASN A 45 -7.70 -4.41 13.23
CA ASN A 45 -8.59 -5.54 12.97
C ASN A 45 -7.87 -6.82 12.53
N GLY A 46 -6.54 -6.77 12.47
CA GLY A 46 -5.75 -7.87 11.94
C GLY A 46 -5.79 -7.92 10.41
N GLN A 47 -4.94 -8.76 9.86
CA GLN A 47 -4.84 -8.90 8.41
C GLN A 47 -6.03 -9.71 7.88
N PRO A 48 -6.75 -9.19 6.88
CA PRO A 48 -7.88 -9.90 6.29
C PRO A 48 -7.41 -11.07 5.41
N PRO A 49 -8.34 -11.88 4.90
CA PRO A 49 -8.00 -12.95 3.98
C PRO A 49 -7.25 -12.43 2.76
N LEU A 50 -6.44 -13.28 2.16
CA LEU A 50 -5.58 -12.92 1.04
C LEU A 50 -6.32 -12.22 -0.10
N HIS A 51 -7.50 -12.75 -0.49
CA HIS A 51 -8.24 -12.17 -1.60
C HIS A 51 -8.64 -10.72 -1.33
N ARG A 52 -8.86 -10.38 -0.06
CA ARG A 52 -9.18 -9.01 0.32
C ARG A 52 -7.95 -8.11 0.26
N VAL A 53 -6.81 -8.63 0.71
CA VAL A 53 -5.54 -7.89 0.62
C VAL A 53 -5.23 -7.57 -0.84
N VAL A 54 -5.36 -8.57 -1.71
CA VAL A 54 -5.12 -8.39 -3.14
C VAL A 54 -6.06 -7.33 -3.70
N ASN A 55 -7.34 -7.43 -3.37
CA ASN A 55 -8.33 -6.46 -3.83
C ASN A 55 -8.02 -5.04 -3.34
N ASP A 56 -7.60 -4.91 -2.08
CA ASP A 56 -7.26 -3.62 -1.49
C ASP A 56 -6.08 -2.96 -2.23
N ILE A 57 -5.08 -3.76 -2.59
CA ILE A 57 -3.93 -3.26 -3.35
C ILE A 57 -4.35 -2.84 -4.75
N LEU A 58 -5.09 -3.70 -5.45
CA LEU A 58 -5.49 -3.45 -6.83
C LEU A 58 -6.45 -2.27 -6.95
N SER A 59 -7.29 -2.06 -5.95
CA SER A 59 -8.28 -0.98 -5.96
C SER A 59 -7.75 0.32 -5.37
N LEU A 60 -6.54 0.35 -4.85
CA LEU A 60 -5.96 1.57 -4.29
C LEU A 60 -5.81 2.64 -5.36
N LYS A 61 -6.38 3.81 -5.11
CA LYS A 61 -6.30 4.95 -6.02
C LYS A 61 -5.22 5.91 -5.55
N VAL A 62 -4.63 6.62 -6.50
CA VAL A 62 -3.57 7.58 -6.19
C VAL A 62 -4.05 8.67 -5.22
N THR A 63 -5.32 9.06 -5.30
CA THR A 63 -5.90 10.05 -4.39
C THR A 63 -5.93 9.53 -2.95
N GLN A 64 -6.24 8.26 -2.76
CA GLN A 64 -6.22 7.64 -1.43
C GLN A 64 -4.81 7.59 -0.88
N TYR A 65 -3.86 7.22 -1.72
CA TYR A 65 -2.44 7.18 -1.34
C TYR A 65 -1.94 8.57 -0.95
N MET A 66 -2.27 9.59 -1.73
CA MET A 66 -1.86 10.96 -1.44
C MET A 66 -2.46 11.48 -0.14
N ASN A 67 -3.70 11.14 0.14
CA ASN A 67 -4.34 11.50 1.41
C ASN A 67 -3.61 10.85 2.59
N TYR A 68 -3.22 9.60 2.44
CA TYR A 68 -2.45 8.88 3.46
C TYR A 68 -1.11 9.57 3.72
N VAL A 69 -0.39 9.92 2.67
CA VAL A 69 0.91 10.59 2.78
C VAL A 69 0.77 11.96 3.47
N THR A 70 -0.25 12.71 3.07
CA THR A 70 -0.51 14.03 3.65
C THR A 70 -0.81 13.94 5.15
N LEU A 71 -1.67 12.99 5.54
CA LEU A 71 -1.98 12.77 6.95
C LEU A 71 -0.74 12.35 7.74
N GLY A 72 0.08 11.50 7.14
CA GLY A 72 1.34 11.08 7.75
C GLY A 72 2.28 12.24 7.96
N ALA A 73 2.38 13.15 6.99
CA ALA A 73 3.21 14.34 7.10
C ALA A 73 2.71 15.27 8.21
N TYR A 74 1.40 15.46 8.29
CA TYR A 74 0.81 16.27 9.36
C TYR A 74 1.12 15.70 10.74
N ARG A 75 0.98 14.40 10.89
CA ARG A 75 1.30 13.73 12.15
C ARG A 75 2.77 13.91 12.51
N GLY A 76 3.65 13.86 11.52
CA GLY A 76 5.07 14.06 11.72
C GLY A 76 5.41 15.47 12.15
N MET A 77 4.58 16.44 11.85
CA MET A 77 4.82 17.85 12.17
C MET A 77 4.21 18.28 13.52
N ARG A 78 3.52 17.41 14.19
CA ARG A 78 2.73 17.76 15.37
C ARG A 78 3.40 17.46 16.70
N PHE A 79 4.64 17.18 16.72
CA PHE A 79 5.34 16.86 17.98
C PHE A 79 5.39 18.01 18.95
#